data_89d8fd9592d3eadf43e3aab9beac5570
#
_entry.id   89d8fd9592d3eadf43e3aab9beac5570
#
_cell.length_a   1.000
_cell.length_b   1.000
_cell.length_c   1.000
_cell.angle_alpha   90.00
_cell.angle_beta   90.00
_cell.angle_gamma   90.00
#
_symmetry.space_group_name_H-M   'P 1'
#
loop_
_entity.id
_entity.type
_entity.pdbx_description
1 polymer ?
#
loop_
_entity_poly.entity_id
_entity_poly.type
_entity_poly.pdbx_seq_one_letter_code
_entity_poly.pdbx_strand_id
1 'polypeptide(L)'
;MSFRTTFSAYFDQLQARLGFVGQPRRLPGEDAPLRAELYSADQMAQHGRALAATHRVASGSVADRLLDRLAANEDTLIGVCRRLTSVSTERRRITPAGEWLLDNFYLIEEQIRTAKRHLPKGYSRELPRLASGQSAGHPRVYDIALETVSHG
;
A
#
# COMPACT_ATOMS: atom_id res chain seq x y z
N MET A 1 5.79 22.30 9.27
CA MET A 1 4.86 21.35 9.93
C MET A 1 4.39 20.38 8.89
N SER A 2 4.74 19.12 9.01
CA SER A 2 4.64 18.14 7.93
C SER A 2 3.20 17.63 7.74
N PHE A 3 2.64 17.79 6.56
CA PHE A 3 1.33 17.28 6.12
C PHE A 3 1.14 15.75 6.37
N ARG A 4 2.22 15.03 6.53
CA ARG A 4 2.27 13.55 6.65
C ARG A 4 1.90 13.04 8.05
N THR A 5 2.26 13.76 9.10
CA THR A 5 1.92 13.41 10.49
C THR A 5 0.42 13.61 10.75
N THR A 6 -0.17 14.58 10.05
CA THR A 6 -1.60 14.91 10.20
C THR A 6 -2.50 13.86 9.58
N PHE A 7 -2.09 13.23 8.46
CA PHE A 7 -2.91 12.24 7.76
C PHE A 7 -2.99 10.92 8.54
N SER A 8 -1.85 10.42 9.05
CA SER A 8 -1.83 9.19 9.87
C SER A 8 -2.61 9.38 11.17
N ALA A 9 -2.35 10.48 11.91
CA ALA A 9 -3.06 10.77 13.14
C ALA A 9 -4.57 10.99 12.94
N TYR A 10 -4.95 11.58 11.80
CA TYR A 10 -6.36 11.78 11.45
C TYR A 10 -7.04 10.46 11.08
N PHE A 11 -6.35 9.57 10.37
CA PHE A 11 -6.85 8.25 10.02
C PHE A 11 -7.06 7.38 11.27
N ASP A 12 -6.11 7.41 12.21
CA ASP A 12 -6.20 6.72 13.50
C ASP A 12 -7.36 7.28 14.35
N GLN A 13 -7.54 8.61 14.33
CA GLN A 13 -8.60 9.29 15.05
C GLN A 13 -9.99 9.05 14.43
N LEU A 14 -10.06 8.88 13.10
CA LEU A 14 -11.27 8.48 12.37
C LEU A 14 -11.65 7.03 12.69
N GLN A 15 -10.69 6.13 12.74
CA GLN A 15 -10.91 4.73 13.12
C GLN A 15 -11.43 4.64 14.57
N ALA A 16 -10.84 5.39 15.50
CA ALA A 16 -11.26 5.42 16.90
C ALA A 16 -12.67 6.00 17.10
N ARG A 17 -13.03 7.05 16.35
CA ARG A 17 -14.35 7.71 16.44
C ARG A 17 -15.48 6.92 15.77
N LEU A 18 -15.17 6.08 14.81
CA LEU A 18 -16.15 5.37 13.99
C LEU A 18 -16.43 3.96 14.50
N GLY A 19 -15.88 3.58 15.67
CA GLY A 19 -16.18 2.29 16.32
C GLY A 19 -15.84 1.08 15.46
N PHE A 20 -14.68 1.09 14.79
CA PHE A 20 -14.18 -0.08 14.10
C PHE A 20 -13.85 -1.17 15.13
N VAL A 21 -14.78 -2.06 15.34
CA VAL A 21 -14.53 -3.34 16.01
C VAL A 21 -13.87 -4.26 14.98
N GLY A 22 -12.57 -4.37 15.08
CA GLY A 22 -11.73 -5.17 14.20
C GLY A 22 -10.58 -4.30 13.65
N GLN A 23 -9.52 -4.15 14.45
CA GLN A 23 -8.28 -3.60 13.90
C GLN A 23 -7.83 -4.54 12.77
N PRO A 24 -7.59 -4.03 11.54
CA PRO A 24 -6.86 -4.79 10.56
C PRO A 24 -5.54 -5.20 11.23
N ARG A 25 -5.25 -6.48 11.24
CA ARG A 25 -4.02 -7.04 11.80
C ARG A 25 -2.86 -6.40 11.05
N ARG A 26 -2.27 -5.35 11.65
CA ARG A 26 -1.09 -4.67 11.09
C ARG A 26 0.01 -5.70 10.92
N LEU A 27 0.48 -5.84 9.69
CA LEU A 27 1.66 -6.63 9.42
C LEU A 27 2.89 -5.83 9.87
N PRO A 28 3.91 -6.44 10.47
CA PRO A 28 5.15 -5.74 10.81
C PRO A 28 5.74 -5.07 9.56
N GLY A 29 6.01 -3.76 9.63
CA GLY A 29 6.60 -2.99 8.53
C GLY A 29 5.64 -2.11 7.72
N GLU A 30 4.34 -2.09 8.00
CA GLU A 30 3.36 -1.28 7.25
C GLU A 30 3.37 0.22 7.58
N ASP A 31 4.03 0.65 8.65
CA ASP A 31 4.01 2.04 9.12
C ASP A 31 5.11 2.93 8.51
N ALA A 32 6.02 2.38 7.72
CA ALA A 32 7.05 3.17 7.06
C ALA A 32 6.44 4.01 5.90
N PRO A 33 6.79 5.30 5.79
CA PRO A 33 6.32 6.11 4.68
C PRO A 33 6.82 5.52 3.36
N LEU A 34 5.92 5.41 2.38
CA LEU A 34 6.24 4.89 1.04
C LEU A 34 7.27 5.75 0.29
N ARG A 35 7.44 7.00 0.69
CA ARG A 35 8.36 7.91 0.04
C ARG A 35 9.22 8.59 1.11
N ALA A 36 10.50 8.27 1.13
CA ALA A 36 11.46 8.87 2.03
C ALA A 36 12.20 10.04 1.35
N GLU A 37 12.85 9.78 0.23
CA GLU A 37 13.69 10.71 -0.52
C GLU A 37 13.60 10.34 -2.01
N LEU A 38 13.55 11.37 -2.87
CA LEU A 38 13.59 11.15 -4.32
C LEU A 38 15.04 11.01 -4.77
N TYR A 39 15.32 9.95 -5.52
CA TYR A 39 16.63 9.68 -6.07
C TYR A 39 16.78 10.20 -7.49
N SER A 40 17.97 10.64 -7.83
CA SER A 40 18.36 10.82 -9.22
C SER A 40 18.50 9.46 -9.92
N ALA A 41 18.60 9.46 -11.26
CA ALA A 41 18.78 8.22 -12.02
C ALA A 41 20.02 7.43 -11.57
N ASP A 42 21.13 8.12 -11.27
CA ASP A 42 22.38 7.49 -10.81
C ASP A 42 22.24 6.92 -9.39
N GLN A 43 21.59 7.67 -8.50
CA GLN A 43 21.28 7.20 -7.14
C GLN A 43 20.35 5.98 -7.18
N MET A 44 19.33 5.99 -8.03
CA MET A 44 18.43 4.84 -8.21
C MET A 44 19.19 3.62 -8.75
N ALA A 45 20.11 3.82 -9.70
CA ALA A 45 20.94 2.73 -10.21
C ALA A 45 21.87 2.14 -9.14
N GLN A 46 22.45 3.00 -8.30
CA GLN A 46 23.29 2.56 -7.17
C GLN A 46 22.46 1.82 -6.12
N HIS A 47 21.30 2.37 -5.76
CA HIS A 47 20.35 1.74 -4.83
C HIS A 47 19.90 0.37 -5.33
N GLY A 48 19.55 0.25 -6.61
CA GLY A 48 19.16 -1.02 -7.22
C GLY A 48 20.28 -2.08 -7.17
N ARG A 49 21.54 -1.68 -7.34
CA ARG A 49 22.69 -2.61 -7.17
C ARG A 49 22.85 -3.05 -5.72
N ALA A 50 22.72 -2.13 -4.77
CA ALA A 50 22.79 -2.43 -3.33
C ALA A 50 21.65 -3.38 -2.92
N LEU A 51 20.43 -3.10 -3.36
CA LEU A 51 19.25 -3.92 -3.13
C LEU A 51 19.46 -5.34 -3.67
N ALA A 52 19.92 -5.46 -4.92
CA ALA A 52 20.22 -6.75 -5.55
C ALA A 52 21.26 -7.57 -4.80
N ALA A 53 22.26 -6.91 -4.19
CA ALA A 53 23.30 -7.57 -3.40
C ALA A 53 22.77 -8.11 -2.05
N THR A 54 21.76 -7.48 -1.47
CA THR A 54 21.15 -7.89 -0.19
C THR A 54 20.10 -8.98 -0.36
N HIS A 55 19.49 -9.10 -1.55
CA HIS A 55 18.44 -10.06 -1.79
C HIS A 55 18.93 -11.51 -1.64
N ARG A 56 18.23 -12.26 -0.82
CA ARG A 56 18.40 -13.72 -0.67
C ARG A 56 17.11 -14.39 -1.12
N VAL A 57 17.20 -15.27 -2.10
CA VAL A 57 16.04 -15.99 -2.66
C VAL A 57 15.76 -17.20 -1.77
N ALA A 58 14.50 -17.35 -1.36
CA ALA A 58 14.03 -18.51 -0.63
C ALA A 58 13.87 -19.72 -1.54
N SER A 59 14.23 -20.90 -1.02
CA SER A 59 13.87 -22.17 -1.63
C SER A 59 12.48 -22.60 -1.14
N GLY A 60 11.59 -22.94 -2.06
CA GLY A 60 10.24 -23.42 -1.72
C GLY A 60 9.10 -22.46 -2.07
N SER A 61 7.87 -22.98 -2.01
CA SER A 61 6.65 -22.22 -2.27
C SER A 61 6.08 -21.68 -0.96
N VAL A 62 5.88 -20.38 -0.90
CA VAL A 62 5.17 -19.71 0.19
C VAL A 62 3.86 -19.16 -0.35
N ALA A 63 2.79 -19.20 0.44
CA ALA A 63 1.50 -18.64 0.04
C ALA A 63 1.63 -17.14 -0.26
N ASP A 64 1.16 -16.76 -1.44
CA ASP A 64 1.09 -15.36 -1.84
C ASP A 64 -0.15 -14.71 -1.23
N ARG A 65 0.05 -13.60 -0.53
CA ARG A 65 -1.00 -12.84 0.13
C ARG A 65 -1.22 -11.44 -0.47
N LEU A 66 -0.53 -11.11 -1.57
CA LEU A 66 -0.64 -9.77 -2.17
C LEU A 66 -2.06 -9.48 -2.68
N LEU A 67 -2.71 -10.46 -3.32
CA LEU A 67 -4.09 -10.29 -3.80
C LEU A 67 -5.10 -10.20 -2.65
N ASP A 68 -4.91 -10.98 -1.58
CA ASP A 68 -5.76 -10.90 -0.39
C ASP A 68 -5.60 -9.54 0.29
N ARG A 69 -4.38 -9.02 0.36
CA ARG A 69 -4.08 -7.69 0.88
C ARG A 69 -4.68 -6.59 -0.01
N LEU A 70 -4.58 -6.74 -1.33
CA LEU A 70 -5.21 -5.80 -2.28
C LEU A 70 -6.72 -5.76 -2.07
N ALA A 71 -7.37 -6.91 -1.91
CA ALA A 71 -8.81 -6.98 -1.65
C ALA A 71 -9.19 -6.33 -0.31
N ALA A 72 -8.43 -6.60 0.76
CA ALA A 72 -8.67 -5.97 2.07
C ALA A 72 -8.49 -4.44 2.04
N ASN A 73 -7.49 -3.95 1.30
CA ASN A 73 -7.26 -2.52 1.12
C ASN A 73 -8.41 -1.87 0.30
N GLU A 74 -8.89 -2.54 -0.74
CA GLU A 74 -10.04 -2.09 -1.54
C GLU A 74 -11.29 -1.95 -0.65
N ASP A 75 -11.62 -2.97 0.13
CA ASP A 75 -12.77 -2.93 1.05
C ASP A 75 -12.67 -1.78 2.05
N THR A 76 -11.47 -1.55 2.57
CA THR A 76 -11.19 -0.42 3.48
C THR A 76 -11.44 0.91 2.79
N LEU A 77 -10.90 1.11 1.59
CA LEU A 77 -11.04 2.35 0.81
C LEU A 77 -12.49 2.61 0.43
N ILE A 78 -13.23 1.59 -0.03
CA ILE A 78 -14.66 1.68 -0.32
C ILE A 78 -15.44 2.08 0.94
N GLY A 79 -15.12 1.47 2.08
CA GLY A 79 -15.74 1.81 3.37
C GLY A 79 -15.51 3.27 3.77
N VAL A 80 -14.29 3.78 3.59
CA VAL A 80 -13.94 5.18 3.85
C VAL A 80 -14.72 6.11 2.91
N CYS A 81 -14.75 5.83 1.61
CA CYS A 81 -15.47 6.66 0.64
C CYS A 81 -16.97 6.73 0.93
N ARG A 82 -17.61 5.62 1.27
CA ARG A 82 -19.04 5.59 1.65
C ARG A 82 -19.31 6.49 2.85
N ARG A 83 -18.44 6.48 3.86
CA ARG A 83 -18.57 7.32 5.06
C ARG A 83 -18.35 8.80 4.76
N LEU A 84 -17.33 9.13 3.97
CA LEU A 84 -17.10 10.51 3.55
C LEU A 84 -18.29 11.05 2.75
N THR A 85 -18.87 10.26 1.86
CA THR A 85 -20.08 10.62 1.11
C THR A 85 -21.26 10.87 2.04
N SER A 86 -21.48 10.02 3.05
CA SER A 86 -22.55 10.20 4.03
C SER A 86 -22.38 11.51 4.82
N VAL A 87 -21.15 11.77 5.30
CA VAL A 87 -20.82 13.01 6.04
C VAL A 87 -21.05 14.25 5.18
N SER A 88 -20.67 14.19 3.89
CA SER A 88 -20.87 15.27 2.92
C SER A 88 -22.36 15.52 2.67
N THR A 89 -23.15 14.46 2.54
CA THR A 89 -24.62 14.55 2.33
C THR A 89 -25.33 15.20 3.54
N GLU A 90 -24.83 14.98 4.75
CA GLU A 90 -25.31 15.60 5.98
C GLU A 90 -24.88 17.08 6.11
N ARG A 91 -24.32 17.69 5.08
CA ARG A 91 -23.76 19.05 5.05
C ARG A 91 -22.68 19.31 6.14
N ARG A 92 -22.05 18.26 6.61
CA ARG A 92 -20.91 18.36 7.52
C ARG A 92 -19.64 18.56 6.72
N ARG A 93 -18.72 19.36 7.25
CA ARG A 93 -17.43 19.61 6.59
C ARG A 93 -16.60 18.33 6.58
N ILE A 94 -16.12 17.97 5.41
CA ILE A 94 -15.05 16.97 5.23
C ILE A 94 -13.70 17.68 5.09
N THR A 95 -12.62 16.95 5.30
CA THR A 95 -11.26 17.52 5.17
C THR A 95 -10.88 17.61 3.69
N PRO A 96 -9.95 18.53 3.32
CA PRO A 96 -9.45 18.59 1.94
C PRO A 96 -8.90 17.25 1.44
N ALA A 97 -8.28 16.45 2.31
CA ALA A 97 -7.83 15.09 1.96
C ALA A 97 -9.00 14.14 1.67
N GLY A 98 -10.12 14.30 2.39
CA GLY A 98 -11.34 13.54 2.14
C GLY A 98 -12.01 13.93 0.81
N GLU A 99 -12.06 15.23 0.51
CA GLU A 99 -12.55 15.73 -0.78
C GLU A 99 -11.69 15.18 -1.91
N TRP A 100 -10.36 15.31 -1.80
CA TRP A 100 -9.44 14.76 -2.78
C TRP A 100 -9.64 13.25 -3.01
N LEU A 101 -9.84 12.49 -1.94
CA LEU A 101 -10.08 11.04 -2.06
C LEU A 101 -11.37 10.76 -2.82
N LEU A 102 -12.47 11.46 -2.53
CA LEU A 102 -13.73 11.28 -3.23
C LEU A 102 -13.63 11.63 -4.71
N ASP A 103 -12.98 12.75 -5.02
CA ASP A 103 -12.82 13.24 -6.40
C ASP A 103 -11.93 12.33 -7.25
N ASN A 104 -10.97 11.64 -6.63
CA ASN A 104 -9.99 10.81 -7.32
C ASN A 104 -10.20 9.30 -7.12
N PHE A 105 -11.27 8.88 -6.43
CA PHE A 105 -11.47 7.47 -6.11
C PHE A 105 -11.59 6.58 -7.34
N TYR A 106 -12.13 7.09 -8.42
CA TYR A 106 -12.24 6.35 -9.69
C TYR A 106 -10.88 5.93 -10.26
N LEU A 107 -9.82 6.73 -10.07
CA LEU A 107 -8.46 6.38 -10.47
C LEU A 107 -7.93 5.20 -9.64
N ILE A 108 -8.20 5.22 -8.33
CA ILE A 108 -7.81 4.14 -7.42
C ILE A 108 -8.51 2.83 -7.83
N GLU A 109 -9.82 2.89 -8.09
CA GLU A 109 -10.58 1.71 -8.56
C GLU A 109 -10.06 1.18 -9.89
N GLU A 110 -9.67 2.06 -10.81
CA GLU A 110 -9.09 1.65 -12.09
C GLU A 110 -7.77 0.92 -11.90
N GLN A 111 -6.89 1.43 -11.01
CA GLN A 111 -5.61 0.76 -10.70
C GLN A 111 -5.84 -0.60 -10.02
N ILE A 112 -6.79 -0.70 -9.09
CA ILE A 112 -7.14 -1.96 -8.45
C ILE A 112 -7.66 -2.97 -9.48
N ARG A 113 -8.54 -2.56 -10.38
CA ARG A 113 -9.05 -3.42 -11.46
C ARG A 113 -7.94 -3.87 -12.41
N THR A 114 -7.03 -2.96 -12.74
CA THR A 114 -5.87 -3.25 -13.57
C THR A 114 -4.95 -4.27 -12.89
N ALA A 115 -4.64 -4.07 -11.61
CA ALA A 115 -3.85 -5.01 -10.83
C ALA A 115 -4.50 -6.41 -10.78
N LYS A 116 -5.79 -6.50 -10.48
CA LYS A 116 -6.54 -7.78 -10.45
C LYS A 116 -6.56 -8.48 -11.81
N ARG A 117 -6.63 -7.72 -12.90
CA ARG A 117 -6.61 -8.26 -14.27
C ARG A 117 -5.27 -8.86 -14.64
N HIS A 118 -4.18 -8.17 -14.29
CA HIS A 118 -2.82 -8.54 -14.68
C HIS A 118 -2.12 -9.46 -13.67
N LEU A 119 -2.67 -9.61 -12.47
CA LEU A 119 -2.19 -10.50 -11.42
C LEU A 119 -3.22 -11.62 -11.17
N PRO A 120 -3.45 -12.55 -12.10
CA PRO A 120 -4.42 -13.62 -11.90
C PRO A 120 -4.00 -14.52 -10.73
N LYS A 121 -4.99 -15.21 -10.14
CA LYS A 121 -4.74 -16.12 -9.00
C LYS A 121 -3.62 -17.11 -9.35
N GLY A 122 -2.60 -17.13 -8.53
CA GLY A 122 -1.41 -17.99 -8.72
C GLY A 122 -0.32 -17.41 -9.63
N TYR A 123 -0.43 -16.15 -10.06
CA TYR A 123 0.58 -15.46 -10.88
C TYR A 123 2.01 -15.55 -10.31
N SER A 124 2.14 -15.61 -9.01
CA SER A 124 3.42 -15.57 -8.30
C SER A 124 4.01 -16.95 -7.97
N ARG A 125 3.40 -18.05 -8.42
CA ARG A 125 3.84 -19.41 -8.03
C ARG A 125 5.28 -19.70 -8.37
N GLU A 126 5.72 -19.24 -9.54
CA GLU A 126 7.07 -19.50 -10.08
C GLU A 126 8.02 -18.32 -9.85
N LEU A 127 7.54 -17.22 -9.28
CA LEU A 127 8.38 -16.08 -9.03
C LEU A 127 9.31 -16.32 -7.83
N PRO A 128 10.61 -15.94 -7.96
CA PRO A 128 11.54 -16.02 -6.86
C PRO A 128 11.08 -15.12 -5.71
N ARG A 129 11.11 -15.65 -4.48
CA ARG A 129 10.68 -14.96 -3.28
C ARG A 129 11.86 -14.62 -2.39
N LEU A 130 11.73 -13.58 -1.59
CA LEU A 130 12.76 -13.19 -0.64
C LEU A 130 12.71 -14.08 0.61
N ALA A 131 13.90 -14.55 1.04
CA ALA A 131 14.08 -15.33 2.25
C ALA A 131 14.15 -14.47 3.51
N SER A 132 14.54 -13.19 3.39
CA SER A 132 14.78 -12.29 4.51
C SER A 132 14.46 -10.84 4.13
N GLY A 133 14.49 -9.94 5.13
CA GLY A 133 14.18 -8.53 4.97
C GLY A 133 12.71 -8.21 5.21
N GLN A 134 12.32 -6.95 5.00
CA GLN A 134 10.95 -6.48 5.24
C GLN A 134 9.93 -7.15 4.31
N SER A 135 10.34 -7.45 3.09
CA SER A 135 9.51 -8.13 2.09
C SER A 135 9.72 -9.65 2.07
N ALA A 136 10.21 -10.26 3.17
CA ALA A 136 10.36 -11.71 3.26
C ALA A 136 9.05 -12.44 2.95
N GLY A 137 9.13 -13.50 2.14
CA GLY A 137 7.97 -14.26 1.67
C GLY A 137 7.24 -13.65 0.46
N HIS A 138 7.49 -12.39 0.12
CA HIS A 138 6.93 -11.78 -1.09
C HIS A 138 7.79 -12.08 -2.33
N PRO A 139 7.21 -12.02 -3.54
CA PRO A 139 7.98 -12.07 -4.77
C PRO A 139 9.07 -10.99 -4.78
N ARG A 140 10.27 -11.34 -5.23
CA ARG A 140 11.38 -10.38 -5.32
C ARG A 140 11.03 -9.13 -6.14
N VAL A 141 10.25 -9.29 -7.19
CA VAL A 141 9.78 -8.19 -8.04
C VAL A 141 8.90 -7.21 -7.27
N TYR A 142 8.17 -7.66 -6.26
CA TYR A 142 7.36 -6.79 -5.40
C TYR A 142 8.24 -5.81 -4.62
N ASP A 143 9.32 -6.29 -4.01
CA ASP A 143 10.27 -5.45 -3.28
C ASP A 143 10.95 -4.43 -4.19
N ILE A 144 11.38 -4.86 -5.38
CA ILE A 144 11.95 -3.95 -6.39
C ILE A 144 10.94 -2.86 -6.79
N ALA A 145 9.69 -3.23 -7.03
CA ALA A 145 8.65 -2.26 -7.39
C ALA A 145 8.37 -1.29 -6.23
N LEU A 146 8.31 -1.79 -4.99
CA LEU A 146 8.09 -0.98 -3.79
C LEU A 146 9.20 0.06 -3.61
N GLU A 147 10.47 -0.37 -3.71
CA GLU A 147 11.63 0.51 -3.62
C GLU A 147 11.65 1.56 -4.75
N THR A 148 11.33 1.14 -5.98
CA THR A 148 11.25 2.07 -7.11
C THR A 148 10.19 3.15 -6.89
N VAL A 149 8.99 2.77 -6.39
CA VAL A 149 7.91 3.73 -6.11
C VAL A 149 8.24 4.62 -4.91
N SER A 150 9.02 4.11 -3.95
CA SER A 150 9.39 4.86 -2.75
C SER A 150 10.39 5.98 -3.05
N HIS A 151 11.21 5.84 -4.08
CA HIS A 151 12.32 6.73 -4.38
C HIS A 151 12.28 7.35 -5.80
N GLY A 152 11.29 6.99 -6.61
CA GLY A 152 11.14 7.46 -8.00
C GLY A 152 10.09 8.54 -8.24
#